data_a047bc9f08f1f8561675f78926a6d8b7
#
_entry.id   a047bc9f08f1f8561675f78926a6d8b7
#
_cell.length_a   1.000
_cell.length_b   1.000
_cell.length_c   1.000
_cell.angle_alpha   90.00
_cell.angle_beta   90.00
_cell.angle_gamma   90.00
#
_symmetry.space_group_name_H-M   'P 1'
#
loop_
_entity.id
_entity.type
_entity.pdbx_description
1 polymer ?
#
loop_
_entity_poly.entity_id
_entity_poly.type
_entity_poly.pdbx_seq_one_letter_code
_entity_poly.pdbx_strand_id
1 'polypeptide(L)'
;MRDFMAIGRSVAVAERGMAATSHPQATLAAVEMLKAGGNAVDAAVAAVAVQGVVEPQMTGIGGDCFALYSPKAGAPIALNGSGRTPAGTDAGKYSGSGARDIPPTAPEAVTVPGAIDAWCRLVADRSEERRVGK
;
A
#
# COMPACT_ATOMS: atom_id res chain seq x y z
N MET A 1 4.03 -25.97 26.08
CA MET A 1 4.43 -24.63 25.60
C MET A 1 3.50 -24.26 24.47
N ARG A 2 2.86 -23.07 24.49
CA ARG A 2 1.96 -22.64 23.42
C ARG A 2 2.82 -22.28 22.20
N ASP A 3 2.54 -22.88 21.06
CA ASP A 3 3.19 -22.53 19.80
C ASP A 3 2.53 -21.25 19.25
N PHE A 4 3.26 -20.13 19.31
CA PHE A 4 2.77 -18.85 18.80
C PHE A 4 2.81 -18.74 17.27
N MET A 5 3.44 -19.69 16.60
CA MET A 5 3.48 -19.76 15.13
C MET A 5 2.33 -20.60 14.57
N ALA A 6 1.66 -21.37 15.42
CA ALA A 6 0.46 -22.12 15.02
C ALA A 6 -0.77 -21.18 14.99
N ILE A 7 -1.55 -21.27 13.91
CA ILE A 7 -2.80 -20.52 13.76
C ILE A 7 -3.80 -21.04 14.79
N GLY A 8 -3.95 -20.30 15.90
CA GLY A 8 -4.85 -20.66 17.02
C GLY A 8 -6.27 -20.10 16.88
N ARG A 9 -6.68 -19.63 15.70
CA ARG A 9 -8.01 -19.06 15.44
C ARG A 9 -8.71 -19.79 14.31
N SER A 10 -10.04 -19.81 14.38
CA SER A 10 -10.85 -20.21 13.24
C SER A 10 -10.61 -19.28 12.05
N VAL A 11 -10.75 -19.81 10.84
CA VAL A 11 -10.71 -19.02 9.62
C VAL A 11 -11.81 -17.96 9.67
N ALA A 12 -11.47 -16.71 9.42
CA ALA A 12 -12.45 -15.65 9.27
C ALA A 12 -13.15 -15.79 7.92
N VAL A 13 -14.47 -15.70 7.92
CA VAL A 13 -15.30 -15.78 6.72
C VAL A 13 -16.25 -14.59 6.70
N ALA A 14 -16.42 -13.97 5.54
CA ALA A 14 -17.33 -12.85 5.35
C ALA A 14 -18.03 -12.96 3.99
N GLU A 15 -19.30 -12.58 3.97
CA GLU A 15 -20.16 -12.66 2.78
C GLU A 15 -19.95 -11.46 1.83
N ARG A 16 -19.76 -10.27 2.37
CA ARG A 16 -19.80 -9.00 1.62
C ARG A 16 -18.44 -8.35 1.39
N GLY A 17 -17.44 -8.76 2.11
CA GLY A 17 -16.08 -8.22 2.00
C GLY A 17 -15.26 -8.48 3.24
N MET A 18 -13.96 -8.45 3.08
CA MET A 18 -13.00 -8.72 4.15
C MET A 18 -11.80 -7.78 3.98
N ALA A 19 -11.20 -7.39 5.09
CA ALA A 19 -9.94 -6.67 5.12
C ALA A 19 -8.99 -7.35 6.10
N ALA A 20 -7.71 -7.39 5.74
CA ALA A 20 -6.63 -7.86 6.60
C ALA A 20 -5.46 -6.89 6.51
N THR A 21 -4.99 -6.42 7.65
CA THR A 21 -3.82 -5.54 7.79
C THR A 21 -3.00 -5.97 9.00
N SER A 22 -1.80 -5.44 9.16
CA SER A 22 -0.96 -5.68 10.33
C SER A 22 -1.51 -5.04 11.62
N HIS A 23 -2.32 -3.97 11.50
CA HIS A 23 -2.84 -3.25 12.66
C HIS A 23 -4.38 -3.24 12.71
N PRO A 24 -5.01 -3.55 13.85
CA PRO A 24 -6.47 -3.67 13.95
C PRO A 24 -7.21 -2.37 13.62
N GLN A 25 -6.66 -1.20 13.90
CA GLN A 25 -7.28 0.09 13.54
C GLN A 25 -7.30 0.31 12.02
N ALA A 26 -6.27 -0.11 11.31
CA ALA A 26 -6.26 -0.06 9.85
C ALA A 26 -7.30 -1.03 9.25
N THR A 27 -7.40 -2.25 9.82
CA THR A 27 -8.47 -3.20 9.42
C THR A 27 -9.86 -2.61 9.69
N LEU A 28 -10.06 -1.95 10.83
CA LEU A 28 -11.34 -1.30 11.17
C LEU A 28 -11.69 -0.24 10.13
N ALA A 29 -10.76 0.66 9.80
CA ALA A 29 -10.98 1.71 8.80
C ALA A 29 -11.38 1.12 7.43
N ALA A 30 -10.73 0.04 7.00
CA ALA A 30 -11.10 -0.66 5.76
C ALA A 30 -12.53 -1.22 5.83
N VAL A 31 -12.87 -1.89 6.93
CA VAL A 31 -14.21 -2.49 7.12
C VAL A 31 -15.30 -1.42 7.19
N GLU A 32 -15.05 -0.29 7.85
CA GLU A 32 -15.98 0.83 7.90
C GLU A 32 -16.18 1.46 6.53
N MET A 33 -15.12 1.61 5.73
CA MET A 33 -15.22 2.07 4.35
C MET A 33 -16.07 1.13 3.50
N LEU A 34 -15.88 -0.18 3.61
CA LEU A 34 -16.72 -1.18 2.93
C LEU A 34 -18.19 -1.11 3.37
N LYS A 35 -18.46 -0.92 4.67
CA LYS A 35 -19.82 -0.75 5.20
C LYS A 35 -20.49 0.54 4.71
N ALA A 36 -19.73 1.62 4.61
CA ALA A 36 -20.21 2.89 4.04
C ALA A 36 -20.48 2.78 2.54
N GLY A 37 -20.08 1.65 1.99
CA GLY A 37 -20.34 1.29 0.61
C GLY A 37 -19.19 1.65 -0.33
N GLY A 38 -17.99 1.93 0.15
CA GLY A 38 -16.76 2.01 -0.64
C GLY A 38 -16.42 0.67 -1.28
N ASN A 39 -15.61 0.68 -2.33
CA ASN A 39 -15.08 -0.51 -2.96
C ASN A 39 -13.79 -0.99 -2.28
N ALA A 40 -13.16 -2.04 -2.80
CA ALA A 40 -11.92 -2.58 -2.25
C ALA A 40 -10.75 -1.60 -2.30
N VAL A 41 -10.71 -0.72 -3.30
CA VAL A 41 -9.67 0.31 -3.42
C VAL A 41 -9.86 1.40 -2.38
N ASP A 42 -11.09 1.89 -2.18
CA ASP A 42 -11.42 2.86 -1.14
C ASP A 42 -11.02 2.32 0.25
N ALA A 43 -11.35 1.04 0.50
CA ALA A 43 -11.01 0.37 1.75
C ALA A 43 -9.49 0.21 1.95
N ALA A 44 -8.75 -0.14 0.89
CA ALA A 44 -7.30 -0.29 0.95
C ALA A 44 -6.61 1.06 1.19
N VAL A 45 -7.03 2.12 0.52
CA VAL A 45 -6.47 3.47 0.72
C VAL A 45 -6.78 3.98 2.12
N ALA A 46 -8.00 3.79 2.63
CA ALA A 46 -8.35 4.15 4.01
C ALA A 46 -7.49 3.38 5.04
N ALA A 47 -7.30 2.07 4.82
CA ALA A 47 -6.46 1.26 5.69
C ALA A 47 -5.02 1.73 5.73
N VAL A 48 -4.38 1.94 4.58
CA VAL A 48 -2.97 2.32 4.52
C VAL A 48 -2.73 3.74 5.05
N ALA A 49 -3.70 4.64 4.89
CA ALA A 49 -3.64 5.98 5.48
C ALA A 49 -3.63 5.93 7.02
N VAL A 50 -4.50 5.11 7.62
CA VAL A 50 -4.50 4.87 9.07
C VAL A 50 -3.22 4.16 9.50
N GLN A 51 -2.75 3.18 8.73
CA GLN A 51 -1.55 2.42 9.04
C GLN A 51 -0.30 3.31 9.10
N GLY A 52 -0.19 4.31 8.23
CA GLY A 52 0.90 5.30 8.26
C GLY A 52 0.94 6.13 9.56
N VAL A 53 -0.16 6.18 10.32
CA VAL A 53 -0.21 6.86 11.62
C VAL A 53 0.06 5.88 12.78
N VAL A 54 -0.52 4.67 12.72
CA VAL A 54 -0.45 3.72 13.83
C VAL A 54 0.78 2.80 13.78
N GLU A 55 1.41 2.69 12.61
CA GLU A 55 2.64 1.92 12.38
C GLU A 55 3.65 2.74 11.53
N PRO A 56 4.05 3.95 11.97
CA PRO A 56 4.88 4.85 11.18
C PRO A 56 6.26 4.30 10.82
N GLN A 57 6.72 3.28 11.56
CA GLN A 57 7.98 2.57 11.28
C GLN A 57 7.86 1.58 10.10
N MET A 58 6.65 1.21 9.70
CA MET A 58 6.41 0.22 8.65
C MET A 58 5.93 0.84 7.35
N THR A 59 5.22 1.97 7.43
CA THR A 59 4.64 2.61 6.25
C THR A 59 4.43 4.11 6.48
N GLY A 60 4.30 4.87 5.42
CA GLY A 60 4.05 6.32 5.50
C GLY A 60 3.94 6.98 4.14
N ILE A 61 3.55 8.24 4.16
CA ILE A 61 3.32 9.07 2.96
C ILE A 61 4.61 9.46 2.23
N GLY A 62 5.74 9.33 2.89
CA GLY A 62 7.07 9.68 2.35
C GLY A 62 7.75 8.56 1.55
N GLY A 63 7.09 7.44 1.36
CA GLY A 63 7.63 6.27 0.68
C GLY A 63 6.94 5.96 -0.64
N ASP A 64 6.97 4.69 -0.98
CA ASP A 64 6.44 4.12 -2.21
C ASP A 64 5.07 3.46 -1.97
N CYS A 65 4.34 3.22 -3.05
CA CYS A 65 3.12 2.43 -3.01
C CYS A 65 3.07 1.45 -4.19
N PHE A 66 2.82 0.20 -3.87
CA PHE A 66 2.57 -0.84 -4.88
C PHE A 66 1.16 -1.39 -4.64
N ALA A 67 0.38 -1.52 -5.71
CA ALA A 67 -0.95 -2.08 -5.62
C ALA A 67 -1.18 -3.10 -6.72
N LEU A 68 -1.88 -4.18 -6.37
CA LEU A 68 -2.42 -5.15 -7.30
C LEU A 68 -3.93 -5.18 -7.10
N TYR A 69 -4.66 -4.79 -8.13
CA TYR A 69 -6.11 -4.77 -8.14
C TYR A 69 -6.66 -5.80 -9.12
N SER A 70 -7.55 -6.64 -8.63
CA SER A 70 -8.27 -7.61 -9.47
C SER A 70 -9.74 -7.18 -9.58
N PRO A 71 -10.17 -6.64 -10.74
CA PRO A 71 -11.56 -6.30 -10.96
C PRO A 71 -12.41 -7.57 -11.06
N LYS A 72 -13.72 -7.42 -10.88
CA LYS A 72 -14.69 -8.54 -11.02
C LYS A 72 -14.63 -9.20 -12.41
N ALA A 73 -14.32 -8.40 -13.42
CA ALA A 73 -14.11 -8.87 -14.79
C ALA A 73 -12.86 -8.22 -15.38
N GLY A 74 -12.09 -8.98 -16.16
CA GLY A 74 -10.86 -8.52 -16.78
C GLY A 74 -9.59 -9.03 -16.08
N ALA A 75 -8.45 -8.58 -16.57
CA ALA A 75 -7.14 -8.97 -16.05
C ALA A 75 -6.79 -8.15 -14.78
N PRO A 76 -5.98 -8.70 -13.87
CA PRO A 76 -5.42 -7.94 -12.76
C PRO A 76 -4.61 -6.74 -13.26
N ILE A 77 -4.69 -5.65 -12.54
CA ILE A 77 -4.03 -4.38 -12.84
C ILE A 77 -3.02 -4.10 -11.74
N ALA A 78 -1.79 -3.83 -12.13
CA ALA A 78 -0.72 -3.46 -11.22
C ALA A 78 -0.45 -1.95 -11.29
N LEU A 79 -0.30 -1.31 -10.15
CA LEU A 79 0.19 0.05 -10.03
C LEU A 79 1.57 0.02 -9.38
N ASN A 80 2.54 0.62 -10.05
CA ASN A 80 3.85 0.93 -9.49
C ASN A 80 3.88 2.43 -9.15
N GLY A 81 3.74 2.73 -7.87
CA GLY A 81 3.86 4.08 -7.30
C GLY A 81 5.19 4.26 -6.56
N SER A 82 6.26 3.62 -7.02
CA SER A 82 7.58 3.88 -6.49
C SER A 82 8.06 5.27 -6.92
N GLY A 83 8.74 5.95 -6.01
CA GLY A 83 9.30 7.26 -6.26
C GLY A 83 10.46 7.21 -7.27
N ARG A 84 10.69 8.32 -7.92
CA ARG A 84 11.85 8.48 -8.80
C ARG A 84 13.10 8.77 -7.98
N THR A 85 14.25 8.35 -8.49
CA THR A 85 15.54 8.83 -8.00
C THR A 85 15.61 10.36 -8.14
N PRO A 86 16.05 11.10 -7.11
CA PRO A 86 16.24 12.55 -7.21
C PRO A 86 17.16 12.92 -8.38
N ALA A 87 16.84 14.00 -9.10
CA ALA A 87 17.58 14.42 -10.28
C ALA A 87 19.07 14.76 -10.01
N GLY A 88 19.40 15.11 -8.76
CA GLY A 88 20.77 15.37 -8.34
C GLY A 88 21.57 14.16 -7.92
N THR A 89 21.00 12.94 -8.01
CA THR A 89 21.72 11.72 -7.65
C THR A 89 22.79 11.39 -8.69
N ASP A 90 24.05 11.29 -8.25
CA ASP A 90 25.18 10.87 -9.09
C ASP A 90 25.41 9.37 -8.96
N ALA A 91 24.99 8.62 -9.96
CA ALA A 91 25.20 7.18 -10.02
C ALA A 91 26.71 6.82 -10.12
N GLY A 92 27.54 7.71 -10.66
CA GLY A 92 29.00 7.52 -10.78
C GLY A 92 29.68 7.40 -9.41
N LYS A 93 29.15 8.04 -8.40
CA LYS A 93 29.63 7.96 -7.01
C LYS A 93 29.66 6.52 -6.47
N TYR A 94 28.71 5.70 -6.89
CA TYR A 94 28.58 4.31 -6.42
C TYR A 94 29.20 3.31 -7.40
N SER A 95 29.02 3.50 -8.71
CA SER A 95 29.60 2.58 -9.72
C SER A 95 31.12 2.59 -9.75
N GLY A 96 31.77 3.73 -9.39
CA GLY A 96 33.23 3.84 -9.32
C GLY A 96 33.86 3.31 -8.02
N SER A 97 33.07 3.12 -6.96
CA SER A 97 33.54 2.68 -5.64
C SER A 97 33.60 1.15 -5.47
N GLY A 98 33.13 0.37 -6.44
CA GLY A 98 32.96 -1.08 -6.30
C GLY A 98 31.80 -1.49 -5.38
N ALA A 99 31.04 -0.52 -4.89
CA ALA A 99 29.84 -0.79 -4.09
C ALA A 99 28.75 -1.44 -4.96
N ARG A 100 28.18 -2.54 -4.48
CA ARG A 100 27.07 -3.22 -5.16
C ARG A 100 25.71 -2.61 -4.82
N ASP A 101 25.60 -1.94 -3.68
CA ASP A 101 24.36 -1.43 -3.13
C ASP A 101 24.54 -0.04 -2.54
N ILE A 102 23.49 0.78 -2.60
CA ILE A 102 23.41 2.04 -1.88
C ILE A 102 23.11 1.71 -0.41
N PRO A 103 23.91 2.21 0.56
CA PRO A 103 23.60 1.99 1.97
C PRO A 103 22.19 2.47 2.31
N PRO A 104 21.36 1.69 3.04
CA PRO A 104 19.97 2.07 3.36
C PRO A 104 19.85 3.39 4.14
N THR A 105 20.92 3.81 4.81
CA THR A 105 20.98 5.07 5.58
C THR A 105 21.52 6.25 4.77
N ALA A 106 21.92 6.04 3.53
CA ALA A 106 22.42 7.12 2.68
C ALA A 106 21.26 7.96 2.13
N PRO A 107 21.43 9.28 1.99
CA PRO A 107 20.39 10.15 1.40
C PRO A 107 19.96 9.72 0.01
N GLU A 108 20.84 9.12 -0.75
CA GLU A 108 20.58 8.63 -2.10
C GLU A 108 19.68 7.37 -2.15
N ALA A 109 19.50 6.71 -1.00
CA ALA A 109 18.53 5.61 -0.88
C ALA A 109 17.08 6.12 -0.78
N VAL A 110 16.89 7.42 -0.52
CA VAL A 110 15.56 8.04 -0.41
C VAL A 110 15.10 8.47 -1.80
N THR A 111 13.97 7.93 -2.24
CA THR A 111 13.30 8.33 -3.48
C THR A 111 12.44 9.57 -3.28
N VAL A 112 12.05 10.24 -4.36
CA VAL A 112 10.98 11.25 -4.31
C VAL A 112 9.67 10.53 -3.95
N PRO A 113 8.92 10.96 -2.93
CA PRO A 113 7.74 10.25 -2.47
C PRO A 113 6.70 9.99 -3.57
N GLY A 114 6.31 8.74 -3.76
CA GLY A 114 5.33 8.33 -4.77
C GLY A 114 4.00 7.84 -4.18
N ALA A 115 3.93 7.58 -2.87
CA ALA A 115 2.79 6.94 -2.23
C ALA A 115 1.48 7.73 -2.41
N ILE A 116 1.49 9.03 -2.17
CA ILE A 116 0.29 9.89 -2.25
C ILE A 116 -0.23 9.98 -3.69
N ASP A 117 0.66 10.15 -4.68
CA ASP A 117 0.26 10.17 -6.09
C ASP A 117 -0.42 8.84 -6.47
N ALA A 118 0.14 7.72 -6.03
CA ALA A 118 -0.43 6.40 -6.25
C ALA A 118 -1.81 6.23 -5.60
N TRP A 119 -2.01 6.68 -4.35
CA TRP A 119 -3.32 6.65 -3.70
C TRP A 119 -4.35 7.50 -4.43
N CYS A 120 -3.98 8.72 -4.83
CA CYS A 120 -4.85 9.60 -5.60
C CYS A 120 -5.26 8.96 -6.93
N ARG A 121 -4.33 8.33 -7.65
CA ARG A 121 -4.61 7.61 -8.90
C ARG A 121 -5.52 6.41 -8.68
N LEU A 122 -5.25 5.59 -7.67
CA LEU A 122 -6.11 4.45 -7.33
C LEU A 122 -7.54 4.89 -7.07
N VAL A 123 -7.73 5.95 -6.28
CA VAL A 123 -9.06 6.48 -5.99
C VAL A 123 -9.71 7.07 -7.23
N ALA A 124 -9.00 7.89 -8.02
CA ALA A 124 -9.54 8.50 -9.23
C ALA A 124 -9.95 7.46 -10.27
N ASP A 125 -9.07 6.47 -10.51
CA ASP A 125 -9.28 5.50 -11.59
C ASP A 125 -10.30 4.41 -11.21
N ARG A 126 -10.48 4.09 -9.92
CA ARG A 126 -11.19 2.89 -9.46
C ARG A 126 -12.35 3.14 -8.50
N SER A 127 -12.37 4.27 -7.80
CA SER A 127 -13.51 4.61 -6.93
C SER A 127 -14.76 4.99 -7.75
N GLU A 128 -14.57 5.50 -8.97
CA GLU A 128 -15.67 5.92 -9.85
C GLU A 128 -16.39 4.78 -10.59
N GLU A 129 -15.80 3.60 -10.71
CA GLU A 129 -16.46 2.44 -11.36
C GLU A 129 -17.83 2.10 -10.75
N ARG A 130 -18.10 2.60 -9.54
CA ARG A 130 -19.35 2.42 -8.82
C ARG A 130 -20.44 3.41 -9.21
N ARG A 131 -20.10 4.59 -9.77
CA ARG A 131 -21.08 5.61 -10.16
C ARG A 131 -21.76 5.31 -11.49
N VAL A 132 -21.17 4.43 -12.31
CA VAL A 132 -21.66 4.09 -13.65
C VAL A 132 -22.69 2.96 -13.62
N GLY A 133 -22.87 2.28 -12.50
CA GLY A 133 -23.76 1.12 -12.34
C GLY A 133 -25.09 1.40 -11.60
N LYS A 134 -25.54 2.68 -11.53
CA LYS A 134 -26.88 3.03 -11.02
C LYS A 134 -27.77 3.52 -12.12
#